data_bbbcc0b1c4a222bd4db149984240e6a1
#
_entry.id   bbbcc0b1c4a222bd4db149984240e6a1
#
_cell.length_a   1.000
_cell.length_b   1.000
_cell.length_c   1.000
_cell.angle_alpha   90.00
_cell.angle_beta   90.00
_cell.angle_gamma   90.00
#
_symmetry.space_group_name_H-M   'P 1'
#
loop_
_entity.id
_entity.type
_entity.pdbx_description
1 polymer ?
#
loop_
_entity_poly.entity_id
_entity_poly.type
_entity_poly.pdbx_seq_one_letter_code
_entity_poly.pdbx_strand_id
1 'polypeptide(L)'
;MTIRTEILINASKEKVWDVLTNFEGYSIWNPFIIESHGKPIEGSYLTNTMVSGDGTMTFKPKILKMEKYRYFDWMGKLIFKGLFDGHHYFEIVELGANQVKVVHGENFSGLLAGLILKKIGNDTRDNFIKMNLALKAEAESLV
;
A
#
# COMPACT_ATOMS: atom_id res chain seq x y z
N MET A 1 14.30 2.16 -8.46
CA MET A 1 13.24 1.56 -9.31
C MET A 1 11.89 1.81 -8.69
N THR A 2 10.88 2.03 -9.50
CA THR A 2 9.57 2.46 -9.04
C THR A 2 8.47 1.60 -9.65
N ILE A 3 7.54 1.17 -8.82
CA ILE A 3 6.24 0.64 -9.27
C ILE A 3 5.21 1.71 -8.93
N ARG A 4 4.41 2.09 -9.93
CA ARG A 4 3.36 3.09 -9.76
C ARG A 4 2.11 2.65 -10.49
N THR A 5 1.00 2.62 -9.76
CA THR A 5 -0.31 2.24 -10.29
C THR A 5 -1.34 3.30 -9.92
N GLU A 6 -2.44 3.35 -10.66
CA GLU A 6 -3.54 4.28 -10.42
C GLU A 6 -4.88 3.57 -10.56
N ILE A 7 -5.89 4.06 -9.83
CA ILE A 7 -7.27 3.59 -9.98
C ILE A 7 -8.25 4.72 -9.68
N LEU A 8 -9.33 4.78 -10.46
CA LEU A 8 -10.47 5.66 -10.20
C LEU A 8 -11.46 4.94 -9.29
N ILE A 9 -11.88 5.60 -8.22
CA ILE A 9 -12.83 5.04 -7.25
C ILE A 9 -14.00 6.01 -7.11
N ASN A 10 -15.22 5.48 -7.26
CA ASN A 10 -16.45 6.25 -7.13
C ASN A 10 -16.91 6.27 -5.66
N ALA A 11 -16.14 6.96 -4.85
CA ALA A 11 -16.40 7.17 -3.43
C ALA A 11 -15.71 8.46 -2.99
N SER A 12 -16.10 8.98 -1.84
CA SER A 12 -15.49 10.18 -1.29
C SER A 12 -14.06 9.90 -0.80
N LYS A 13 -13.26 10.95 -0.75
CA LYS A 13 -11.89 10.85 -0.20
C LYS A 13 -11.90 10.35 1.25
N GLU A 14 -12.92 10.70 2.02
CA GLU A 14 -13.07 10.28 3.41
C GLU A 14 -13.27 8.75 3.50
N LYS A 15 -14.13 8.18 2.67
CA LYS A 15 -14.37 6.73 2.64
C LYS A 15 -13.12 5.97 2.23
N VAL A 16 -12.46 6.42 1.17
CA VAL A 16 -11.24 5.78 0.67
C VAL A 16 -10.13 5.85 1.72
N TRP A 17 -9.97 6.99 2.37
CA TRP A 17 -9.02 7.16 3.45
C TRP A 17 -9.28 6.21 4.62
N ASP A 18 -10.55 6.10 5.03
CA ASP A 18 -10.93 5.24 6.15
C ASP A 18 -10.64 3.77 5.85
N VAL A 19 -10.92 3.31 4.64
CA VAL A 19 -10.60 1.93 4.23
C VAL A 19 -9.10 1.71 4.22
N LEU A 20 -8.33 2.62 3.63
CA LEU A 20 -6.87 2.49 3.51
C LEU A 20 -6.13 2.58 4.85
N THR A 21 -6.63 3.36 5.78
CA THR A 21 -5.95 3.54 7.08
C THR A 21 -6.48 2.63 8.18
N ASN A 22 -7.55 1.90 7.94
CA ASN A 22 -8.01 0.85 8.83
C ASN A 22 -7.19 -0.42 8.56
N PHE A 23 -5.97 -0.45 9.07
CA PHE A 23 -5.03 -1.54 8.82
C PHE A 23 -5.54 -2.88 9.34
N GLU A 24 -6.17 -2.88 10.51
CA GLU A 24 -6.74 -4.11 11.10
C GLU A 24 -7.83 -4.73 10.22
N GLY A 25 -8.47 -3.94 9.36
CA GLY A 25 -9.49 -4.41 8.43
C GLY A 25 -8.95 -5.03 7.14
N TYR A 26 -7.65 -4.95 6.88
CA TYR A 26 -7.06 -5.45 5.63
C TYR A 26 -7.32 -6.94 5.40
N SER A 27 -7.36 -7.73 6.45
CA SER A 27 -7.63 -9.17 6.33
C SER A 27 -9.01 -9.49 5.74
N ILE A 28 -9.92 -8.53 5.73
CA ILE A 28 -11.29 -8.72 5.21
C ILE A 28 -11.34 -8.54 3.70
N TRP A 29 -10.57 -7.60 3.15
CA TRP A 29 -10.72 -7.23 1.74
C TRP A 29 -9.43 -7.25 0.92
N ASN A 30 -8.26 -7.14 1.53
CA ASN A 30 -7.00 -6.90 0.81
C ASN A 30 -6.35 -8.20 0.34
N PRO A 31 -6.23 -8.45 -0.98
CA PRO A 31 -5.63 -9.68 -1.48
C PRO A 31 -4.11 -9.65 -1.55
N PHE A 32 -3.49 -8.52 -1.30
CA PHE A 32 -2.04 -8.34 -1.35
C PHE A 32 -1.44 -8.24 0.05
N ILE A 33 -1.82 -7.22 0.81
CA ILE A 33 -1.45 -7.10 2.23
C ILE A 33 -2.56 -7.80 3.02
N ILE A 34 -2.42 -9.11 3.14
CA ILE A 34 -3.50 -9.96 3.66
C ILE A 34 -3.73 -9.83 5.15
N GLU A 35 -2.80 -9.20 5.84
CA GLU A 35 -2.90 -8.93 7.27
C GLU A 35 -2.04 -7.73 7.59
N SER A 36 -2.57 -6.81 8.39
CA SER A 36 -1.84 -5.65 8.86
C SER A 36 -2.27 -5.31 10.28
N HIS A 37 -1.31 -4.96 11.12
CA HIS A 37 -1.54 -4.59 12.51
C HIS A 37 -0.80 -3.31 12.82
N GLY A 38 -1.46 -2.41 13.51
CA GLY A 38 -0.88 -1.15 13.94
C GLY A 38 -1.86 0.00 13.83
N LYS A 39 -1.46 1.16 14.35
CA LYS A 39 -2.28 2.37 14.36
C LYS A 39 -1.83 3.33 13.25
N PRO A 40 -2.76 4.08 12.64
CA PRO A 40 -2.44 5.05 11.60
C PRO A 40 -1.85 6.34 12.19
N ILE A 41 -0.67 6.23 12.77
CA ILE A 41 0.00 7.34 13.46
C ILE A 41 1.42 7.49 12.92
N GLU A 42 1.82 8.71 12.58
CA GLU A 42 3.20 9.00 12.15
C GLU A 42 4.20 8.51 13.19
N GLY A 43 5.26 7.87 12.70
CA GLY A 43 6.34 7.35 13.54
C GLY A 43 6.07 5.98 14.12
N SER A 44 4.85 5.44 14.02
CA SER A 44 4.55 4.11 14.51
C SER A 44 4.91 3.04 13.48
N TYR A 45 5.04 1.80 13.96
CA TYR A 45 5.36 0.65 13.12
C TYR A 45 4.11 -0.18 12.85
N LEU A 46 4.01 -0.67 11.62
CA LEU A 46 3.00 -1.67 11.25
C LEU A 46 3.65 -3.05 11.23
N THR A 47 2.82 -4.08 11.33
CA THR A 47 3.22 -5.46 11.01
C THR A 47 2.37 -5.89 9.82
N ASN A 48 2.99 -5.97 8.65
CA ASN A 48 2.30 -6.29 7.38
C ASN A 48 2.73 -7.66 6.88
N THR A 49 1.76 -8.51 6.60
CA THR A 49 1.98 -9.78 5.91
C THR A 49 1.49 -9.66 4.48
N MET A 50 2.37 -9.87 3.53
CA MET A 50 2.13 -9.66 2.11
C MET A 50 2.31 -10.94 1.34
N VAL A 51 1.50 -11.11 0.29
CA VAL A 51 1.68 -12.21 -0.67
C VAL A 51 2.94 -11.94 -1.50
N SER A 52 3.78 -12.96 -1.64
CA SER A 52 4.99 -12.91 -2.46
C SER A 52 5.19 -14.27 -3.13
N GLY A 53 4.98 -14.33 -4.45
CA GLY A 53 5.01 -15.62 -5.18
C GLY A 53 3.97 -16.59 -4.61
N ASP A 54 4.42 -17.79 -4.26
CA ASP A 54 3.56 -18.84 -3.69
C ASP A 54 3.45 -18.77 -2.17
N GLY A 55 4.12 -17.82 -1.54
CA GLY A 55 4.15 -17.70 -0.09
C GLY A 55 3.81 -16.31 0.39
N THR A 56 4.22 -16.03 1.61
CA THR A 56 4.01 -14.73 2.24
C THR A 56 5.30 -14.22 2.85
N MET A 57 5.40 -12.91 3.01
CA MET A 57 6.50 -12.24 3.71
C MET A 57 5.91 -11.27 4.72
N THR A 58 6.53 -11.17 5.89
CA THR A 58 6.11 -10.24 6.93
C THR A 58 7.16 -9.14 7.09
N PHE A 59 6.71 -7.90 7.05
CA PHE A 59 7.52 -6.70 7.22
C PHE A 59 6.99 -5.87 8.37
N LYS A 60 7.87 -5.07 8.95
CA LYS A 60 7.51 -4.11 10.02
C LYS A 60 7.89 -2.70 9.58
N PRO A 61 7.17 -2.12 8.63
CA PRO A 61 7.47 -0.78 8.14
C PRO A 61 7.10 0.30 9.14
N LYS A 62 7.81 1.43 9.04
CA LYS A 62 7.53 2.61 9.83
C LYS A 62 6.70 3.60 9.01
N ILE A 63 5.61 4.08 9.57
CA ILE A 63 4.81 5.17 8.96
C ILE A 63 5.63 6.45 9.08
N LEU A 64 5.92 7.08 7.94
CA LEU A 64 6.70 8.31 7.90
C LEU A 64 5.81 9.55 7.92
N LYS A 65 4.74 9.56 7.11
CA LYS A 65 3.90 10.73 6.92
C LYS A 65 2.43 10.34 6.80
N MET A 66 1.56 11.16 7.38
CA MET A 66 0.11 11.02 7.24
C MET A 66 -0.52 12.39 7.05
N GLU A 67 -1.00 12.65 5.84
CA GLU A 67 -1.80 13.83 5.51
C GLU A 67 -3.24 13.39 5.30
N LYS A 68 -4.08 13.64 6.26
CA LYS A 68 -5.46 13.13 6.30
C LYS A 68 -6.21 13.39 4.99
N TYR A 69 -6.80 12.33 4.43
CA TYR A 69 -7.57 12.31 3.18
C TYR A 69 -6.78 12.54 1.90
N ARG A 70 -5.43 12.63 1.98
CA ARG A 70 -4.60 12.97 0.84
C ARG A 70 -3.45 12.02 0.58
N TYR A 71 -2.70 11.62 1.61
CA TYR A 71 -1.43 10.93 1.41
C TYR A 71 -0.95 10.24 2.68
N PHE A 72 -0.44 9.04 2.55
CA PHE A 72 0.39 8.44 3.59
C PHE A 72 1.40 7.49 2.98
N ASP A 73 2.48 7.24 3.71
CA ASP A 73 3.56 6.38 3.28
C ASP A 73 4.18 5.64 4.44
N TRP A 74 4.91 4.58 4.09
CA TRP A 74 5.75 3.89 5.05
C TRP A 74 7.04 3.44 4.39
N MET A 75 8.08 3.23 5.22
CA MET A 75 9.36 2.71 4.80
C MET A 75 9.57 1.33 5.40
N GLY A 76 9.74 0.34 4.53
CA GLY A 76 10.11 -1.02 4.92
C GLY A 76 11.54 -1.35 4.51
N LYS A 77 12.11 -2.36 5.15
CA LYS A 77 13.45 -2.83 4.84
C LYS A 77 13.50 -4.35 4.94
N LEU A 78 14.31 -4.95 4.09
CA LEU A 78 14.58 -6.39 4.15
C LEU A 78 15.91 -6.58 4.89
N ILE A 79 15.88 -7.33 6.00
CA ILE A 79 17.01 -7.64 6.88
C ILE A 79 17.53 -6.39 7.60
N PHE A 80 18.18 -5.45 6.88
CA PHE A 80 18.64 -4.19 7.46
C PHE A 80 18.60 -3.08 6.41
N LYS A 81 18.57 -1.84 6.89
CA LYS A 81 18.47 -0.66 6.03
C LYS A 81 19.65 -0.60 5.05
N GLY A 82 19.35 -0.27 3.80
CA GLY A 82 20.34 -0.13 2.74
C GLY A 82 20.55 -1.37 1.90
N LEU A 83 20.02 -2.53 2.30
CA LEU A 83 20.12 -3.76 1.54
C LEU A 83 19.01 -3.84 0.49
N PHE A 84 17.76 -3.74 0.93
CA PHE A 84 16.59 -3.65 0.07
C PHE A 84 15.51 -2.89 0.83
N ASP A 85 15.30 -1.63 0.46
CA ASP A 85 14.36 -0.74 1.12
C ASP A 85 13.19 -0.45 0.17
N GLY A 86 11.99 -0.34 0.73
CA GLY A 86 10.79 0.02 -0.01
C GLY A 86 10.08 1.19 0.65
N HIS A 87 9.91 2.26 -0.11
CA HIS A 87 9.09 3.40 0.26
C HIS A 87 7.74 3.26 -0.40
N HIS A 88 6.76 2.78 0.34
CA HIS A 88 5.41 2.48 -0.13
C HIS A 88 4.50 3.67 0.16
N TYR A 89 3.73 4.11 -0.82
CA TYR A 89 2.89 5.29 -0.65
C TYR A 89 1.52 5.15 -1.30
N PHE A 90 0.57 5.88 -0.74
CA PHE A 90 -0.77 6.06 -1.29
C PHE A 90 -1.09 7.55 -1.35
N GLU A 91 -1.53 8.00 -2.52
CA GLU A 91 -2.00 9.37 -2.70
C GLU A 91 -3.45 9.34 -3.14
N ILE A 92 -4.28 10.15 -2.51
CA ILE A 92 -5.69 10.31 -2.86
C ILE A 92 -5.86 11.68 -3.50
N VAL A 93 -6.23 11.68 -4.78
CA VAL A 93 -6.49 12.91 -5.54
C VAL A 93 -8.00 13.06 -5.67
N GLU A 94 -8.56 14.08 -5.04
CA GLU A 94 -9.98 14.36 -5.12
C GLU A 94 -10.35 14.87 -6.51
N LEU A 95 -11.31 14.20 -7.16
CA LEU A 95 -11.83 14.59 -8.48
C LEU A 95 -13.24 15.17 -8.37
N GLY A 96 -13.94 14.88 -7.30
CA GLY A 96 -15.29 15.37 -7.02
C GLY A 96 -15.75 14.86 -5.66
N ALA A 97 -16.99 15.21 -5.28
CA ALA A 97 -17.53 14.83 -3.96
C ALA A 97 -17.58 13.31 -3.74
N ASN A 98 -17.73 12.54 -4.82
CA ASN A 98 -17.85 11.08 -4.76
C ASN A 98 -16.96 10.40 -5.79
N GLN A 99 -15.80 10.99 -6.08
CA GLN A 99 -14.82 10.37 -6.97
C GLN A 99 -13.41 10.82 -6.62
N VAL A 100 -12.51 9.86 -6.56
CA VAL A 100 -11.08 10.09 -6.35
C VAL A 100 -10.26 9.26 -7.31
N LYS A 101 -9.01 9.67 -7.53
CA LYS A 101 -7.97 8.84 -8.11
C LYS A 101 -7.01 8.46 -7.00
N VAL A 102 -6.75 7.18 -6.83
CA VAL A 102 -5.74 6.69 -5.90
C VAL A 102 -4.48 6.33 -6.67
N VAL A 103 -3.36 6.88 -6.25
CA VAL A 103 -2.03 6.48 -6.73
C VAL A 103 -1.42 5.58 -5.66
N HIS A 104 -1.07 4.38 -6.07
CA HIS A 104 -0.49 3.36 -5.19
C HIS A 104 0.86 2.95 -5.78
N GLY A 105 1.92 3.23 -5.08
CA GLY A 105 3.25 3.01 -5.59
C GLY A 105 4.27 2.64 -4.54
N GLU A 106 5.45 2.27 -5.03
CA GLU A 106 6.59 1.96 -4.18
C GLU A 106 7.88 2.31 -4.89
N ASN A 107 8.76 3.01 -4.18
CA ASN A 107 10.11 3.34 -4.62
C ASN A 107 11.08 2.39 -3.93
N PHE A 108 11.79 1.59 -4.70
CA PHE A 108 12.73 0.60 -4.19
C PHE A 108 14.16 1.14 -4.26
N SER A 109 14.94 0.87 -3.24
CA SER A 109 16.33 1.27 -3.15
C SER A 109 17.16 0.23 -2.40
N GLY A 110 18.49 0.41 -2.38
CA GLY A 110 19.40 -0.49 -1.71
C GLY A 110 20.23 -1.32 -2.69
N LEU A 111 21.28 -1.95 -2.16
CA LEU A 111 22.27 -2.68 -2.96
C LEU A 111 21.66 -3.83 -3.78
N LEU A 112 20.64 -4.50 -3.26
CA LEU A 112 20.02 -5.65 -3.92
C LEU A 112 18.73 -5.31 -4.67
N ALA A 113 18.32 -4.03 -4.69
CA ALA A 113 17.03 -3.64 -5.28
C ALA A 113 16.87 -4.10 -6.73
N GLY A 114 17.85 -3.82 -7.58
CA GLY A 114 17.79 -4.21 -8.98
C GLY A 114 17.71 -5.71 -9.21
N LEU A 115 18.48 -6.48 -8.45
CA LEU A 115 18.49 -7.94 -8.54
C LEU A 115 17.17 -8.56 -8.10
N ILE A 116 16.61 -8.09 -6.98
CA ILE A 116 15.37 -8.62 -6.44
C ILE A 116 14.19 -8.26 -7.35
N LEU A 117 14.09 -7.00 -7.79
CA LEU A 117 12.99 -6.54 -8.64
C LEU A 117 12.99 -7.17 -10.03
N LYS A 118 14.14 -7.52 -10.55
CA LYS A 118 14.23 -8.27 -11.81
C LYS A 118 13.51 -9.62 -11.67
N LYS A 119 13.55 -10.20 -10.48
CA LYS A 119 12.95 -11.51 -10.21
C LYS A 119 11.46 -11.43 -9.87
N ILE A 120 11.02 -10.42 -9.10
CA ILE A 120 9.66 -10.35 -8.54
C ILE A 120 8.85 -9.14 -8.98
N GLY A 121 9.43 -8.22 -9.76
CA GLY A 121 8.80 -6.92 -10.04
C GLY A 121 7.42 -7.01 -10.71
N ASN A 122 7.24 -7.93 -11.66
CA ASN A 122 5.97 -8.10 -12.36
C ASN A 122 4.88 -8.63 -11.42
N ASP A 123 5.21 -9.60 -10.58
CA ASP A 123 4.27 -10.15 -9.60
C ASP A 123 3.86 -9.07 -8.58
N THR A 124 4.80 -8.24 -8.17
CA THR A 124 4.54 -7.15 -7.24
C THR A 124 3.59 -6.13 -7.86
N ARG A 125 3.80 -5.75 -9.11
CA ARG A 125 2.90 -4.85 -9.85
C ARG A 125 1.50 -5.44 -9.94
N ASP A 126 1.38 -6.71 -10.29
CA ASP A 126 0.08 -7.40 -10.39
C ASP A 126 -0.64 -7.41 -9.04
N ASN A 127 0.09 -7.61 -7.96
CA ASN A 127 -0.47 -7.57 -6.61
C ASN A 127 -0.96 -6.17 -6.22
N PHE A 128 -0.25 -5.12 -6.64
CA PHE A 128 -0.72 -3.74 -6.45
C PHE A 128 -2.05 -3.51 -7.17
N ILE A 129 -2.14 -3.97 -8.41
CA ILE A 129 -3.36 -3.83 -9.21
C ILE A 129 -4.53 -4.59 -8.58
N LYS A 130 -4.29 -5.80 -8.07
CA LYS A 130 -5.31 -6.59 -7.36
C LYS A 130 -5.79 -5.86 -6.10
N MET A 131 -4.87 -5.29 -5.34
CA MET A 131 -5.23 -4.49 -4.17
C MET A 131 -6.05 -3.27 -4.54
N ASN A 132 -5.68 -2.57 -5.61
CA ASN A 132 -6.41 -1.39 -6.09
C ASN A 132 -7.86 -1.74 -6.45
N LEU A 133 -8.07 -2.86 -7.15
CA LEU A 133 -9.40 -3.31 -7.53
C LEU A 133 -10.24 -3.70 -6.30
N ALA A 134 -9.62 -4.34 -5.33
CA ALA A 134 -10.29 -4.70 -4.08
C ALA A 134 -10.61 -3.47 -3.23
N LEU A 135 -9.71 -2.49 -3.18
CA LEU A 135 -9.96 -1.20 -2.53
C LEU A 135 -11.16 -0.50 -3.14
N LYS A 136 -11.21 -0.45 -4.47
CA LYS A 136 -12.34 0.14 -5.20
C LYS A 136 -13.65 -0.56 -4.81
N ALA A 137 -13.69 -1.88 -4.85
CA ALA A 137 -14.88 -2.64 -4.50
C ALA A 137 -15.32 -2.38 -3.05
N GLU A 138 -14.37 -2.37 -2.11
CA GLU A 138 -14.65 -2.13 -0.70
C GLU A 138 -15.17 -0.72 -0.45
N ALA A 139 -14.51 0.29 -0.98
CA ALA A 139 -14.91 1.69 -0.78
C ALA A 139 -16.27 1.99 -1.42
N GLU A 140 -16.55 1.44 -2.60
CA GLU A 140 -17.80 1.67 -3.31
C GLU A 140 -18.98 0.90 -2.70
N SER A 141 -18.73 -0.15 -1.95
CA SER A 141 -19.78 -0.92 -1.27
C SER A 141 -20.29 -0.25 0.01
N LEU A 142 -19.53 0.71 0.58
CA LEU A 142 -19.87 1.44 1.80
C LEU A 142 -20.75 2.66 1.49
N VAL A 143 -21.88 2.44 0.90
CA VAL A 143 -22.77 3.54 0.48
C VAL A 143 -23.78 3.86 1.58
#